data_752be7b7c200f5574b35323f34f137ae
#
_entry.id   752be7b7c200f5574b35323f34f137ae
#
_cell.length_a   1.000
_cell.length_b   1.000
_cell.length_c   1.000
_cell.angle_alpha   90.00
_cell.angle_beta   90.00
_cell.angle_gamma   90.00
#
_symmetry.space_group_name_H-M   'P 1'
#
loop_
_entity.id
_entity.type
_entity.pdbx_description
1 polymer ?
#
loop_
_entity_poly.entity_id
_entity_poly.type
_entity_poly.pdbx_seq_one_letter_code
_entity_poly.pdbx_strand_id
1 'polypeptide(L)'
;MFIDKVRINVKGGNGGAGCMSFRREAHVPKGGPDGGDGGHGGNVIVVADASVSSLIEYRFKHHFKAERGTHGRGSRMHGATGEDLVLKVPVGTVVREYFEEEGEVGEMIADLTHDGESVTVARGGMGGRGNIHFVTSTRRAPAFAELGEPAEERWIELEMKLMADAALVGMPSAGKSSLIAKMSAARPKIADYPFTTLVPNLGVATSGDLSFVVADIPGLIEGAHEGRGLGHEFLRHIERTALIVQIVDLTGDWEGRDPLEDYEVIKNELALYADELAARPRIVVANKIDAPGTEEACEALAARVRADSIAAAGGNEFVESPIDPKLYRVSALTGAGVDSLKAAIATKVHALREAAREQAASDMQYDHVWELRREAREKRFDIISEGPGAWRVSGVQVERMVVQTDWENEEAVAFFQHRFKRMGVDTALEKAGARDGDEVRILGFSFAFESPTAGAVDVYQELDI
;
A
#
# COMPACT_ATOMS: atom_id res chain seq x y z
N MET A 1 23.42 4.07 2.62
CA MET A 1 22.85 2.71 2.56
C MET A 1 21.40 2.86 2.16
N PHE A 2 20.96 2.23 1.11
CA PHE A 2 19.59 2.28 0.60
C PHE A 2 18.82 1.12 1.25
N ILE A 3 17.59 1.35 1.70
CA ILE A 3 16.74 0.33 2.30
C ILE A 3 15.45 0.31 1.50
N ASP A 4 15.20 -0.80 0.88
CA ASP A 4 14.05 -1.10 0.03
C ASP A 4 12.95 -1.88 0.75
N LYS A 5 13.28 -2.48 1.90
CA LYS A 5 12.39 -3.33 2.67
C LYS A 5 12.58 -3.12 4.17
N VAL A 6 11.48 -2.90 4.88
CA VAL A 6 11.48 -2.71 6.34
C VAL A 6 10.19 -3.23 6.94
N ARG A 7 10.29 -3.75 8.17
CA ARG A 7 9.15 -4.22 8.96
C ARG A 7 8.96 -3.30 10.14
N ILE A 8 7.73 -2.85 10.35
CA ILE A 8 7.36 -1.95 11.42
C ILE A 8 6.08 -2.41 12.11
N ASN A 9 6.02 -2.23 13.42
CA ASN A 9 4.81 -2.38 14.20
C ASN A 9 4.05 -1.06 14.20
N VAL A 10 2.78 -1.10 13.84
CA VAL A 10 1.88 0.06 13.81
C VAL A 10 0.71 -0.17 14.75
N LYS A 11 0.44 0.81 15.60
CA LYS A 11 -0.66 0.77 16.55
C LYS A 11 -1.44 2.07 16.50
N GLY A 12 -2.75 1.97 16.30
CA GLY A 12 -3.64 3.12 16.46
C GLY A 12 -3.64 3.67 17.89
N GLY A 13 -4.24 4.82 18.09
CA GLY A 13 -4.49 5.35 19.42
C GLY A 13 -5.68 4.66 20.07
N ASN A 14 -5.60 4.29 21.33
CA ASN A 14 -6.75 3.75 22.06
C ASN A 14 -7.83 4.83 22.23
N GLY A 15 -9.10 4.44 22.20
CA GLY A 15 -10.20 5.32 22.55
C GLY A 15 -10.16 5.73 24.04
N GLY A 16 -10.68 6.91 24.32
CA GLY A 16 -10.90 7.38 25.70
C GLY A 16 -12.15 6.74 26.28
N ALA A 17 -12.19 6.45 27.59
CA ALA A 17 -13.40 5.98 28.25
C ALA A 17 -14.45 7.09 28.38
N GLY A 18 -15.72 6.74 28.31
CA GLY A 18 -16.82 7.61 28.70
C GLY A 18 -16.80 7.90 30.19
N CYS A 19 -17.48 8.97 30.58
CA CYS A 19 -17.55 9.36 31.97
C CYS A 19 -18.91 8.99 32.59
N MET A 20 -18.84 8.41 33.80
CA MET A 20 -20.01 8.27 34.67
C MET A 20 -20.04 9.46 35.62
N SER A 21 -20.93 10.42 35.39
CA SER A 21 -21.06 11.61 36.23
C SER A 21 -22.51 12.04 36.35
N PHE A 22 -22.82 12.72 37.46
CA PHE A 22 -24.14 13.25 37.77
C PHE A 22 -24.04 14.73 38.08
N ARG A 23 -24.97 15.53 37.53
CA ARG A 23 -25.05 16.97 37.75
C ARG A 23 -25.22 17.28 39.25
N ARG A 24 -24.36 18.10 39.78
CA ARG A 24 -24.39 18.57 41.16
C ARG A 24 -24.47 20.09 41.18
N GLU A 25 -25.65 20.61 41.48
CA GLU A 25 -25.86 22.04 41.61
C GLU A 25 -26.57 22.37 42.93
N ALA A 26 -26.36 23.59 43.41
CA ALA A 26 -27.10 24.09 44.57
C ALA A 26 -28.60 24.01 44.27
N HIS A 27 -29.38 23.50 45.24
CA HIS A 27 -30.82 23.29 45.15
C HIS A 27 -31.30 22.21 44.13
N VAL A 28 -30.40 21.41 43.54
CA VAL A 28 -30.79 20.26 42.69
C VAL A 28 -30.21 18.98 43.31
N PRO A 29 -30.84 18.39 44.33
CA PRO A 29 -30.29 17.24 45.06
C PRO A 29 -30.24 15.93 44.25
N LYS A 30 -31.04 15.81 43.19
CA LYS A 30 -31.08 14.67 42.27
C LYS A 30 -30.83 15.14 40.84
N GLY A 31 -29.59 15.59 40.54
CA GLY A 31 -29.20 15.91 39.18
C GLY A 31 -29.12 14.65 38.30
N GLY A 32 -29.56 14.76 37.05
CA GLY A 32 -29.47 13.67 36.08
C GLY A 32 -28.05 13.36 35.66
N PRO A 33 -27.82 12.26 34.91
CA PRO A 33 -26.51 11.93 34.37
C PRO A 33 -26.01 13.01 33.41
N ASP A 34 -24.73 13.34 33.53
CA ASP A 34 -24.07 14.41 32.77
C ASP A 34 -22.67 14.03 32.31
N GLY A 35 -22.34 12.73 32.28
CA GLY A 35 -21.07 12.23 31.80
C GLY A 35 -20.90 12.41 30.28
N GLY A 36 -19.77 13.00 29.85
CA GLY A 36 -19.42 13.14 28.45
C GLY A 36 -18.76 11.87 27.89
N ASP A 37 -18.70 11.79 26.56
CA ASP A 37 -18.09 10.66 25.85
C ASP A 37 -16.58 10.77 25.84
N GLY A 38 -15.87 9.65 25.73
CA GLY A 38 -14.45 9.62 25.43
C GLY A 38 -14.17 10.02 23.97
N GLY A 39 -12.99 10.56 23.71
CA GLY A 39 -12.51 10.87 22.37
C GLY A 39 -12.06 9.60 21.62
N HIS A 40 -12.14 9.61 20.31
CA HIS A 40 -11.57 8.56 19.48
C HIS A 40 -10.04 8.60 19.52
N GLY A 41 -9.38 7.46 19.33
CA GLY A 41 -7.94 7.42 19.08
C GLY A 41 -7.61 7.77 17.63
N GLY A 42 -6.39 8.27 17.38
CA GLY A 42 -5.90 8.56 16.05
C GLY A 42 -5.56 7.29 15.27
N ASN A 43 -5.65 7.35 13.95
CA ASN A 43 -5.26 6.27 13.04
C ASN A 43 -3.76 6.32 12.74
N VAL A 44 -3.19 5.23 12.22
CA VAL A 44 -1.89 5.25 11.55
C VAL A 44 -2.14 5.16 10.05
N ILE A 45 -1.65 6.17 9.32
CA ILE A 45 -1.87 6.33 7.89
C ILE A 45 -0.50 6.33 7.20
N VAL A 46 -0.31 5.48 6.20
CA VAL A 46 0.86 5.50 5.32
C VAL A 46 0.52 6.34 4.10
N VAL A 47 1.37 7.30 3.77
CA VAL A 47 1.17 8.24 2.64
C VAL A 47 2.40 8.21 1.75
N ALA A 48 2.21 8.04 0.44
CA ALA A 48 3.27 8.19 -0.54
C ALA A 48 3.62 9.69 -0.69
N ASP A 49 4.90 10.00 -0.59
CA ASP A 49 5.42 11.37 -0.69
C ASP A 49 6.61 11.38 -1.65
N ALA A 50 6.49 12.10 -2.77
CA ALA A 50 7.54 12.20 -3.78
C ALA A 50 8.84 12.85 -3.27
N SER A 51 8.79 13.56 -2.15
CA SER A 51 9.97 14.13 -1.50
C SER A 51 10.80 13.08 -0.73
N VAL A 52 10.19 11.94 -0.39
CA VAL A 52 10.84 10.83 0.33
C VAL A 52 11.44 9.88 -0.69
N SER A 53 12.74 9.58 -0.56
CA SER A 53 13.48 8.73 -1.51
C SER A 53 13.92 7.38 -0.96
N SER A 54 13.64 7.07 0.30
CA SER A 54 14.12 5.84 0.95
C SER A 54 13.35 5.54 2.23
N LEU A 55 13.25 4.25 2.57
CA LEU A 55 12.67 3.77 3.84
C LEU A 55 13.67 3.79 5.02
N ILE A 56 14.78 4.52 4.89
CA ILE A 56 15.88 4.49 5.88
C ILE A 56 15.45 4.94 7.29
N GLU A 57 14.50 5.85 7.40
CA GLU A 57 14.01 6.35 8.69
C GLU A 57 13.36 5.24 9.52
N TYR A 58 12.68 4.31 8.84
CA TYR A 58 11.96 3.18 9.46
C TYR A 58 12.90 2.08 9.96
N ARG A 59 14.18 2.09 9.57
CA ARG A 59 15.18 1.14 10.07
C ARG A 59 15.55 1.37 11.53
N PHE A 60 15.50 2.61 11.98
CA PHE A 60 15.95 2.97 13.33
C PHE A 60 14.81 2.99 14.34
N LYS A 61 13.58 3.09 13.86
CA LYS A 61 12.38 3.09 14.69
C LYS A 61 11.41 2.08 14.11
N HIS A 62 11.07 1.04 14.87
CA HIS A 62 10.21 -0.04 14.42
C HIS A 62 8.79 0.02 15.01
N HIS A 63 8.53 0.85 16.01
CA HIS A 63 7.23 0.96 16.67
C HIS A 63 6.66 2.36 16.48
N PHE A 64 5.47 2.40 15.88
CA PHE A 64 4.74 3.63 15.60
C PHE A 64 3.36 3.55 16.22
N LYS A 65 3.03 4.53 17.05
CA LYS A 65 1.77 4.59 17.77
C LYS A 65 1.14 5.95 17.60
N ALA A 66 -0.15 5.99 17.17
CA ALA A 66 -0.94 7.21 17.10
C ALA A 66 -1.41 7.67 18.49
N GLU A 67 -1.87 8.89 18.58
CA GLU A 67 -2.30 9.49 19.82
C GLU A 67 -3.62 8.86 20.32
N ARG A 68 -3.71 8.65 21.64
CA ARG A 68 -4.93 8.13 22.28
C ARG A 68 -5.98 9.24 22.40
N GLY A 69 -7.25 8.87 22.33
CA GLY A 69 -8.36 9.73 22.72
C GLY A 69 -8.34 10.00 24.23
N THR A 70 -8.74 11.19 24.63
CA THR A 70 -8.85 11.53 26.04
C THR A 70 -10.17 11.04 26.64
N HIS A 71 -10.20 10.79 27.95
CA HIS A 71 -11.41 10.38 28.63
C HIS A 71 -12.46 11.52 28.68
N GLY A 72 -13.74 11.16 28.62
CA GLY A 72 -14.83 12.05 28.89
C GLY A 72 -14.80 12.56 30.35
N ARG A 73 -15.46 13.67 30.59
CA ARG A 73 -15.57 14.30 31.94
C ARG A 73 -17.01 14.61 32.25
N GLY A 74 -17.26 14.97 33.52
CA GLY A 74 -18.56 15.49 33.94
C GLY A 74 -18.97 16.76 33.22
N SER A 75 -20.21 17.21 33.43
CA SER A 75 -20.77 18.40 32.77
C SER A 75 -20.80 18.30 31.25
N ARG A 76 -21.02 17.10 30.73
CA ARG A 76 -21.09 16.77 29.29
C ARG A 76 -19.83 17.13 28.49
N MET A 77 -18.67 17.18 29.13
CA MET A 77 -17.42 17.45 28.43
C MET A 77 -16.92 16.18 27.77
N HIS A 78 -16.93 16.17 26.44
CA HIS A 78 -16.38 15.09 25.65
C HIS A 78 -14.85 15.11 25.67
N GLY A 79 -14.22 13.95 25.57
CA GLY A 79 -12.80 13.81 25.39
C GLY A 79 -12.37 14.28 23.98
N ALA A 80 -11.15 14.80 23.88
CA ALA A 80 -10.56 15.15 22.59
C ALA A 80 -10.19 13.89 21.83
N THR A 81 -10.37 13.91 20.51
CA THR A 81 -9.89 12.88 19.58
C THR A 81 -8.38 12.96 19.47
N GLY A 82 -7.70 11.83 19.46
CA GLY A 82 -6.25 11.76 19.24
C GLY A 82 -5.89 12.09 17.80
N GLU A 83 -4.72 12.66 17.58
CA GLU A 83 -4.22 12.98 16.27
C GLU A 83 -3.79 11.71 15.50
N ASP A 84 -4.05 11.72 14.19
CA ASP A 84 -3.60 10.66 13.29
C ASP A 84 -2.07 10.72 13.13
N LEU A 85 -1.43 9.56 13.06
CA LEU A 85 -0.01 9.44 12.78
C LEU A 85 0.20 9.17 11.30
N VAL A 86 0.80 10.12 10.60
CA VAL A 86 1.13 9.99 9.18
C VAL A 86 2.56 9.49 9.02
N LEU A 87 2.73 8.36 8.33
CA LEU A 87 4.00 7.76 7.96
C LEU A 87 4.24 8.01 6.47
N LYS A 88 5.25 8.82 6.16
CA LYS A 88 5.59 9.17 4.78
C LYS A 88 6.52 8.14 4.18
N VAL A 89 6.14 7.57 3.04
CA VAL A 89 6.92 6.57 2.31
C VAL A 89 7.19 7.04 0.88
N PRO A 90 8.24 6.53 0.21
CA PRO A 90 8.46 6.80 -1.20
C PRO A 90 7.29 6.34 -2.07
N VAL A 91 7.06 7.04 -3.18
CA VAL A 91 6.14 6.58 -4.23
C VAL A 91 6.59 5.21 -4.77
N GLY A 92 5.65 4.29 -4.99
CA GLY A 92 5.93 2.91 -5.38
C GLY A 92 6.20 1.98 -4.19
N THR A 93 5.81 2.37 -2.97
CA THR A 93 5.90 1.50 -1.79
C THR A 93 4.68 0.58 -1.72
N VAL A 94 4.94 -0.72 -1.61
CA VAL A 94 3.93 -1.74 -1.31
C VAL A 94 3.86 -1.94 0.19
N VAL A 95 2.65 -1.93 0.71
CA VAL A 95 2.34 -2.20 2.11
C VAL A 95 1.71 -3.58 2.20
N ARG A 96 2.31 -4.48 2.99
CA ARG A 96 1.81 -5.83 3.23
C ARG A 96 1.63 -6.08 4.71
N GLU A 97 0.72 -6.97 5.07
CA GLU A 97 0.64 -7.50 6.41
C GLU A 97 1.84 -8.41 6.69
N TYR A 98 2.32 -8.43 7.93
CA TYR A 98 3.42 -9.30 8.34
C TYR A 98 3.05 -10.00 9.65
N PHE A 99 3.16 -11.33 9.67
CA PHE A 99 2.91 -12.16 10.84
C PHE A 99 4.22 -12.45 11.55
N GLU A 100 4.46 -11.76 12.67
CA GLU A 100 5.75 -11.85 13.39
C GLU A 100 6.02 -13.26 13.93
N GLU A 101 4.99 -13.96 14.45
CA GLU A 101 5.12 -15.30 15.04
C GLU A 101 5.47 -16.35 13.98
N GLU A 102 4.95 -16.24 12.79
CA GLU A 102 5.15 -17.17 11.68
C GLU A 102 6.35 -16.76 10.81
N GLY A 103 6.75 -15.50 10.89
CA GLY A 103 7.81 -14.92 10.04
C GLY A 103 7.38 -14.74 8.58
N GLU A 104 6.09 -14.83 8.30
CA GLU A 104 5.53 -14.80 6.96
C GLU A 104 4.93 -13.45 6.58
N VAL A 105 4.96 -13.17 5.29
CA VAL A 105 4.34 -11.97 4.70
C VAL A 105 2.93 -12.33 4.27
N GLY A 106 1.96 -11.61 4.80
CA GLY A 106 0.54 -11.79 4.48
C GLY A 106 0.08 -11.06 3.24
N GLU A 107 -1.19 -10.76 3.19
CA GLU A 107 -1.85 -10.10 2.05
C GLU A 107 -1.34 -8.68 1.83
N MET A 108 -1.42 -8.23 0.58
CA MET A 108 -1.13 -6.86 0.20
C MET A 108 -2.27 -5.95 0.68
N ILE A 109 -1.92 -4.96 1.52
CA ILE A 109 -2.86 -3.96 2.03
C ILE A 109 -3.04 -2.84 0.99
N ALA A 110 -1.94 -2.36 0.41
CA ALA A 110 -1.94 -1.31 -0.60
C ALA A 110 -0.67 -1.31 -1.44
N ASP A 111 -0.78 -0.75 -2.64
CA ASP A 111 0.33 -0.42 -3.55
C ASP A 111 0.27 1.08 -3.82
N LEU A 112 1.15 1.86 -3.19
CA LEU A 112 1.13 3.31 -3.23
C LEU A 112 1.94 3.83 -4.42
N THR A 113 1.31 3.92 -5.57
CA THR A 113 1.97 4.23 -6.84
C THR A 113 2.00 5.72 -7.19
N HIS A 114 1.19 6.54 -6.51
CA HIS A 114 1.05 7.96 -6.80
C HIS A 114 1.38 8.82 -5.57
N ASP A 115 1.88 10.02 -5.84
CA ASP A 115 2.13 11.02 -4.80
C ASP A 115 0.82 11.45 -4.12
N GLY A 116 0.82 11.46 -2.78
CA GLY A 116 -0.36 11.77 -1.97
C GLY A 116 -1.32 10.59 -1.77
N GLU A 117 -1.11 9.46 -2.42
CA GLU A 117 -1.89 8.25 -2.19
C GLU A 117 -1.66 7.73 -0.77
N SER A 118 -2.74 7.32 -0.10
CA SER A 118 -2.68 6.97 1.32
C SER A 118 -3.53 5.76 1.66
N VAL A 119 -3.09 5.04 2.70
CA VAL A 119 -3.83 3.90 3.25
C VAL A 119 -3.78 3.91 4.78
N THR A 120 -4.91 3.62 5.42
CA THR A 120 -4.97 3.41 6.87
C THR A 120 -4.52 2.01 7.20
N VAL A 121 -3.38 1.89 7.89
CA VAL A 121 -2.77 0.59 8.24
C VAL A 121 -3.12 0.12 9.65
N ALA A 122 -3.49 1.03 10.55
CA ALA A 122 -4.03 0.67 11.86
C ALA A 122 -5.06 1.72 12.29
N ARG A 123 -6.25 1.26 12.66
CA ARG A 123 -7.34 2.15 13.09
C ARG A 123 -7.24 2.48 14.55
N GLY A 124 -7.58 3.72 14.90
CA GLY A 124 -7.78 4.13 16.28
C GLY A 124 -9.04 3.52 16.87
N GLY A 125 -9.02 3.25 18.17
CA GLY A 125 -10.16 2.76 18.92
C GLY A 125 -11.25 3.83 19.09
N MET A 126 -12.51 3.41 19.09
CA MET A 126 -13.64 4.32 19.35
C MET A 126 -13.65 4.76 20.81
N GLY A 127 -14.05 6.01 21.05
CA GLY A 127 -14.34 6.49 22.40
C GLY A 127 -15.58 5.83 22.97
N GLY A 128 -15.54 5.53 24.27
CA GLY A 128 -16.68 5.00 25.01
C GLY A 128 -17.73 6.08 25.27
N ARG A 129 -19.00 5.71 25.29
CA ARG A 129 -20.11 6.62 25.56
C ARG A 129 -20.26 6.91 27.05
N GLY A 130 -20.54 8.18 27.40
CA GLY A 130 -20.84 8.58 28.75
C GLY A 130 -22.22 8.11 29.22
N ASN A 131 -22.46 8.14 30.53
CA ASN A 131 -23.69 7.62 31.14
C ASN A 131 -24.98 8.32 30.65
N ILE A 132 -24.89 9.50 30.08
CA ILE A 132 -26.03 10.23 29.52
C ILE A 132 -26.72 9.45 28.39
N HIS A 133 -25.99 8.64 27.62
CA HIS A 133 -26.51 7.86 26.49
C HIS A 133 -27.32 6.63 26.91
N PHE A 134 -27.26 6.25 28.19
CA PHE A 134 -27.90 5.05 28.72
C PHE A 134 -29.17 5.37 29.54
N VAL A 135 -29.64 6.62 29.50
CA VAL A 135 -30.87 7.05 30.13
C VAL A 135 -32.06 6.47 29.39
N THR A 136 -32.95 5.82 30.15
CA THR A 136 -34.23 5.34 29.64
C THR A 136 -35.36 5.80 30.56
N SER A 137 -36.62 5.58 30.18
CA SER A 137 -37.79 5.90 31.02
C SER A 137 -37.73 5.18 32.37
N THR A 138 -37.24 3.96 32.40
CA THR A 138 -37.07 3.11 33.58
C THR A 138 -35.74 3.32 34.30
N ARG A 139 -34.64 3.56 33.56
CA ARG A 139 -33.32 3.85 34.13
C ARG A 139 -32.98 5.32 33.97
N ARG A 140 -33.38 6.14 34.93
CA ARG A 140 -33.15 7.61 34.88
C ARG A 140 -31.76 8.06 35.30
N ALA A 141 -31.00 7.22 36.00
CA ALA A 141 -29.68 7.53 36.54
C ALA A 141 -28.73 6.34 36.36
N PRO A 142 -28.33 5.98 35.11
CA PRO A 142 -27.38 4.90 34.87
C PRO A 142 -26.03 5.17 35.51
N ALA A 143 -25.56 4.21 36.32
CA ALA A 143 -24.30 4.30 37.07
C ALA A 143 -23.16 3.57 36.35
N PHE A 144 -23.10 3.65 35.04
CA PHE A 144 -22.02 3.10 34.20
C PHE A 144 -21.78 3.95 32.97
N ALA A 145 -20.63 3.78 32.36
CA ALA A 145 -20.23 4.33 31.06
C ALA A 145 -19.46 3.25 30.27
N GLU A 146 -19.35 3.41 28.96
CA GLU A 146 -18.52 2.50 28.16
C GLU A 146 -17.04 2.82 28.30
N LEU A 147 -16.19 1.78 28.29
CA LEU A 147 -14.75 1.91 28.18
C LEU A 147 -14.36 2.33 26.76
N GLY A 148 -13.17 2.89 26.58
CA GLY A 148 -12.62 3.14 25.25
C GLY A 148 -12.18 1.84 24.59
N GLU A 149 -12.43 1.73 23.29
CA GLU A 149 -11.98 0.59 22.48
C GLU A 149 -10.45 0.60 22.36
N PRO A 150 -9.75 -0.54 22.52
CA PRO A 150 -8.35 -0.65 22.19
C PRO A 150 -8.16 -0.46 20.69
N ALA A 151 -7.05 0.14 20.29
CA ALA A 151 -6.72 0.33 18.90
C ALA A 151 -6.24 -0.97 18.24
N GLU A 152 -6.35 -1.00 16.91
CA GLU A 152 -5.70 -2.04 16.12
C GLU A 152 -4.18 -1.96 16.26
N GLU A 153 -3.55 -3.10 16.37
CA GLU A 153 -2.10 -3.26 16.36
C GLU A 153 -1.71 -4.39 15.44
N ARG A 154 -0.77 -4.11 14.53
CA ARG A 154 -0.25 -5.11 13.61
C ARG A 154 1.16 -4.81 13.18
N TRP A 155 1.87 -5.83 12.71
CA TRP A 155 3.09 -5.67 11.95
C TRP A 155 2.78 -5.50 10.48
N ILE A 156 3.48 -4.59 9.83
CA ILE A 156 3.44 -4.41 8.37
C ILE A 156 4.85 -4.44 7.80
N GLU A 157 4.95 -4.93 6.58
CA GLU A 157 6.13 -4.87 5.76
C GLU A 157 5.96 -3.79 4.71
N LEU A 158 6.87 -2.84 4.69
CA LEU A 158 6.99 -1.82 3.66
C LEU A 158 8.07 -2.27 2.70
N GLU A 159 7.72 -2.45 1.45
CA GLU A 159 8.65 -2.82 0.38
C GLU A 159 8.55 -1.78 -0.73
N MET A 160 9.65 -1.08 -0.98
CA MET A 160 9.70 -0.14 -2.08
C MET A 160 9.96 -0.91 -3.37
N LYS A 161 8.97 -0.95 -4.26
CA LYS A 161 9.19 -1.36 -5.64
C LYS A 161 9.96 -0.24 -6.31
N LEU A 162 11.27 -0.38 -6.41
CA LEU A 162 12.09 0.51 -7.21
C LEU A 162 11.65 0.39 -8.67
N MET A 163 10.74 1.26 -9.06
CA MET A 163 10.42 1.46 -10.45
C MET A 163 11.44 2.44 -11.00
N ALA A 164 12.41 1.94 -11.77
CA ALA A 164 13.08 2.82 -12.70
C ALA A 164 12.06 3.24 -13.75
N ASP A 165 11.94 4.53 -14.00
CA ASP A 165 11.06 5.05 -15.06
C ASP A 165 11.52 4.61 -16.43
N ALA A 166 12.85 4.55 -16.64
CA ALA A 166 13.48 4.15 -17.86
C ALA A 166 14.58 3.09 -17.62
N ALA A 167 14.56 2.03 -18.41
CA ALA A 167 15.58 0.99 -18.42
C ALA A 167 16.55 1.21 -19.58
N LEU A 168 17.86 1.28 -19.30
CA LEU A 168 18.88 1.25 -20.35
C LEU A 168 19.19 -0.19 -20.74
N VAL A 169 18.98 -0.51 -21.99
CA VAL A 169 19.18 -1.83 -22.58
C VAL A 169 20.17 -1.71 -23.73
N GLY A 170 21.10 -2.62 -23.81
CA GLY A 170 22.13 -2.58 -24.86
C GLY A 170 23.19 -3.67 -24.65
N MET A 171 23.92 -3.97 -25.68
CA MET A 171 25.00 -4.95 -25.64
C MET A 171 26.09 -4.57 -24.60
N PRO A 172 26.90 -5.51 -24.13
CA PRO A 172 28.06 -5.20 -23.31
C PRO A 172 28.91 -4.11 -23.97
N SER A 173 29.46 -3.21 -23.18
CA SER A 173 30.33 -2.09 -23.66
C SER A 173 29.64 -1.03 -24.53
N ALA A 174 28.32 -1.09 -24.74
CA ALA A 174 27.57 -0.05 -25.48
C ALA A 174 27.58 1.33 -24.79
N GLY A 175 28.10 1.43 -23.55
CA GLY A 175 28.25 2.67 -22.82
C GLY A 175 27.08 3.03 -21.90
N LYS A 176 26.24 2.07 -21.52
CA LYS A 176 25.09 2.24 -20.61
C LYS A 176 25.46 2.95 -19.32
N SER A 177 26.39 2.38 -18.56
CA SER A 177 26.82 2.93 -17.25
C SER A 177 27.49 4.30 -17.38
N SER A 178 28.23 4.54 -18.48
CA SER A 178 28.82 5.85 -18.78
C SER A 178 27.74 6.89 -19.07
N LEU A 179 26.68 6.49 -19.77
CA LEU A 179 25.55 7.36 -20.09
C LEU A 179 24.75 7.74 -18.83
N ILE A 180 24.51 6.79 -17.93
CA ILE A 180 23.88 7.07 -16.62
C ILE A 180 24.74 8.07 -15.83
N ALA A 181 26.06 7.86 -15.76
CA ALA A 181 26.94 8.77 -15.04
C ALA A 181 26.91 10.21 -15.61
N LYS A 182 26.68 10.36 -16.92
CA LYS A 182 26.56 11.68 -17.57
C LYS A 182 25.17 12.30 -17.39
N MET A 183 24.10 11.49 -17.36
CA MET A 183 22.73 11.98 -17.18
C MET A 183 22.38 12.31 -15.73
N SER A 184 22.98 11.58 -14.78
CA SER A 184 22.67 11.71 -13.36
C SER A 184 23.29 12.96 -12.75
N ALA A 185 22.51 13.72 -11.98
CA ALA A 185 22.99 14.88 -11.21
C ALA A 185 23.84 14.49 -9.99
N ALA A 186 23.73 13.26 -9.52
CA ALA A 186 24.52 12.68 -8.42
C ALA A 186 25.24 11.43 -8.93
N ARG A 187 26.33 11.03 -8.24
CA ARG A 187 27.01 9.76 -8.56
C ARG A 187 26.01 8.62 -8.53
N PRO A 188 25.94 7.77 -9.59
CA PRO A 188 25.07 6.62 -9.62
C PRO A 188 25.23 5.80 -8.35
N LYS A 189 24.14 5.43 -7.71
CA LYS A 189 24.17 4.58 -6.52
C LYS A 189 24.08 3.13 -6.98
N ILE A 190 24.98 2.33 -6.47
CA ILE A 190 24.93 0.89 -6.58
C ILE A 190 23.86 0.42 -5.60
N ALA A 191 22.78 -0.18 -6.09
CA ALA A 191 21.74 -0.74 -5.24
C ALA A 191 21.94 -2.25 -5.11
N ASP A 192 22.26 -2.72 -3.89
CA ASP A 192 22.36 -4.15 -3.59
C ASP A 192 20.96 -4.73 -3.46
N TYR A 193 20.51 -5.45 -4.46
CA TYR A 193 19.26 -6.21 -4.39
C TYR A 193 19.55 -7.63 -3.90
N PRO A 194 18.87 -8.12 -2.87
CA PRO A 194 19.10 -9.44 -2.29
C PRO A 194 18.80 -10.60 -3.25
N PHE A 195 18.17 -10.31 -4.41
CA PHE A 195 17.77 -11.28 -5.43
C PHE A 195 18.47 -11.07 -6.78
N THR A 196 19.48 -10.18 -6.88
CA THR A 196 20.28 -9.99 -8.11
C THR A 196 21.72 -10.37 -7.87
N THR A 197 22.25 -11.24 -8.70
CA THR A 197 23.69 -11.57 -8.74
C THR A 197 24.51 -10.43 -9.37
N LEU A 198 23.85 -9.51 -10.08
CA LEU A 198 24.43 -8.29 -10.66
C LEU A 198 23.65 -7.08 -10.16
N VAL A 199 24.34 -6.16 -9.53
CA VAL A 199 23.79 -4.96 -8.92
C VAL A 199 23.52 -3.90 -9.99
N PRO A 200 22.26 -3.48 -10.23
CA PRO A 200 21.97 -2.43 -11.20
C PRO A 200 22.47 -1.07 -10.71
N ASN A 201 23.00 -0.27 -11.64
CA ASN A 201 23.32 1.12 -11.37
C ASN A 201 22.08 1.99 -11.59
N LEU A 202 21.64 2.68 -10.54
CA LEU A 202 20.51 3.63 -10.61
C LEU A 202 21.04 5.06 -10.70
N GLY A 203 20.47 5.84 -11.61
CA GLY A 203 20.74 7.27 -11.73
C GLY A 203 19.45 8.08 -11.70
N VAL A 204 19.44 9.16 -10.93
CA VAL A 204 18.37 10.15 -10.99
C VAL A 204 18.78 11.25 -11.95
N ALA A 205 18.01 11.45 -13.00
CA ALA A 205 18.25 12.49 -14.01
C ALA A 205 17.14 13.54 -13.94
N THR A 206 17.51 14.81 -14.19
CA THR A 206 16.57 15.94 -14.20
C THR A 206 16.67 16.68 -15.52
N SER A 207 15.54 17.10 -16.06
CA SER A 207 15.46 17.96 -17.25
C SER A 207 14.39 19.03 -17.03
N GLY A 208 14.81 20.27 -16.78
CA GLY A 208 13.92 21.32 -16.28
C GLY A 208 13.35 20.92 -14.92
N ASP A 209 12.04 21.02 -14.78
CA ASP A 209 11.31 20.65 -13.55
C ASP A 209 10.96 19.14 -13.48
N LEU A 210 11.28 18.37 -14.52
CA LEU A 210 10.97 16.95 -14.60
C LEU A 210 12.14 16.12 -14.09
N SER A 211 11.85 15.16 -13.21
CA SER A 211 12.80 14.19 -12.71
C SER A 211 12.37 12.76 -13.03
N PHE A 212 13.34 11.89 -13.33
CA PHE A 212 13.10 10.49 -13.62
C PHE A 212 14.27 9.61 -13.16
N VAL A 213 13.97 8.37 -12.88
CA VAL A 213 14.95 7.36 -12.46
C VAL A 213 15.31 6.47 -13.64
N VAL A 214 16.61 6.32 -13.89
CA VAL A 214 17.15 5.45 -14.94
C VAL A 214 17.90 4.30 -14.30
N ALA A 215 17.62 3.07 -14.76
CA ALA A 215 18.36 1.88 -14.36
C ALA A 215 19.28 1.39 -15.48
N ASP A 216 20.53 1.11 -15.15
CA ASP A 216 21.42 0.30 -16.01
C ASP A 216 21.05 -1.15 -15.83
N ILE A 217 20.64 -1.78 -16.89
CA ILE A 217 20.26 -3.16 -16.90
C ILE A 217 21.42 -3.97 -17.51
N PRO A 218 22.36 -4.55 -16.70
CA PRO A 218 23.44 -5.38 -17.19
C PRO A 218 22.89 -6.75 -17.63
N GLY A 219 23.37 -7.34 -18.70
CA GLY A 219 23.20 -8.78 -18.96
C GLY A 219 22.13 -9.23 -19.96
N LEU A 220 21.65 -8.36 -20.87
CA LEU A 220 21.06 -8.85 -22.11
C LEU A 220 22.22 -9.39 -22.98
N ILE A 221 22.43 -10.70 -22.91
CA ILE A 221 23.37 -11.47 -23.71
C ILE A 221 22.56 -12.47 -24.53
N GLU A 222 23.00 -12.72 -25.74
CA GLU A 222 22.50 -13.74 -26.65
C GLU A 222 22.20 -15.08 -25.92
N GLY A 223 20.96 -15.56 -25.94
CA GLY A 223 20.51 -16.78 -25.24
C GLY A 223 19.98 -16.58 -23.82
N ALA A 224 19.68 -15.36 -23.40
CA ALA A 224 19.06 -15.11 -22.09
C ALA A 224 17.70 -15.83 -21.91
N HIS A 225 16.95 -16.04 -23.00
CA HIS A 225 15.68 -16.77 -23.03
C HIS A 225 15.85 -18.29 -22.85
N GLU A 226 17.01 -18.87 -23.15
CA GLU A 226 17.28 -20.30 -23.00
C GLU A 226 17.68 -20.72 -21.57
N GLY A 227 17.68 -19.78 -20.60
CA GLY A 227 18.03 -20.09 -19.21
C GLY A 227 19.52 -20.30 -18.94
N ARG A 228 20.37 -20.04 -19.92
CA ARG A 228 21.85 -20.18 -19.80
C ARG A 228 22.53 -18.98 -19.17
N GLY A 229 21.76 -17.99 -18.68
CA GLY A 229 22.26 -16.80 -18.03
C GLY A 229 21.24 -16.22 -17.07
N LEU A 230 21.58 -15.15 -16.40
CA LEU A 230 20.82 -14.38 -15.42
C LEU A 230 19.47 -13.79 -15.94
N GLY A 231 18.97 -14.26 -17.10
CA GLY A 231 17.94 -13.64 -17.92
C GLY A 231 16.57 -13.46 -17.26
N HIS A 232 16.02 -14.50 -16.63
CA HIS A 232 14.61 -14.45 -16.16
C HIS A 232 14.36 -13.55 -14.95
N GLU A 233 15.26 -13.52 -13.98
CA GLU A 233 15.10 -12.63 -12.82
C GLU A 233 15.30 -11.17 -13.21
N PHE A 234 16.10 -10.99 -14.25
CA PHE A 234 16.54 -9.70 -14.73
C PHE A 234 15.51 -9.00 -15.63
N LEU A 235 14.86 -9.75 -16.50
CA LEU A 235 13.79 -9.25 -17.38
C LEU A 235 12.54 -8.86 -16.57
N ARG A 236 12.34 -9.46 -15.40
CA ARG A 236 11.33 -9.06 -14.42
C ARG A 236 11.49 -7.62 -13.92
N HIS A 237 12.72 -7.07 -13.99
CA HIS A 237 12.97 -5.66 -13.64
C HIS A 237 12.61 -4.71 -14.78
N ILE A 238 12.74 -5.17 -16.05
CA ILE A 238 12.29 -4.39 -17.22
C ILE A 238 10.75 -4.36 -17.26
N GLU A 239 10.08 -5.42 -16.84
CA GLU A 239 8.60 -5.46 -16.73
C GLU A 239 8.03 -4.33 -15.87
N ARG A 240 8.83 -3.78 -14.97
CA ARG A 240 8.42 -2.71 -14.05
C ARG A 240 8.81 -1.30 -14.52
N THR A 241 9.49 -1.16 -15.65
CA THR A 241 9.88 0.15 -16.19
C THR A 241 8.85 0.64 -17.20
N ALA A 242 8.55 1.94 -17.19
CA ALA A 242 7.58 2.53 -18.10
C ALA A 242 8.15 2.71 -19.53
N LEU A 243 9.47 2.90 -19.66
CA LEU A 243 10.16 3.23 -20.91
C LEU A 243 11.42 2.40 -21.08
N ILE A 244 11.67 1.89 -22.28
CA ILE A 244 12.90 1.22 -22.66
C ILE A 244 13.77 2.20 -23.45
N VAL A 245 15.05 2.33 -23.09
CA VAL A 245 16.05 3.11 -23.82
C VAL A 245 17.11 2.13 -24.36
N GLN A 246 16.99 1.79 -25.63
CA GLN A 246 17.89 0.87 -26.32
C GLN A 246 19.11 1.59 -26.82
N ILE A 247 20.30 1.22 -26.33
CA ILE A 247 21.58 1.84 -26.68
C ILE A 247 22.32 0.91 -27.63
N VAL A 248 22.71 1.48 -28.77
CA VAL A 248 23.49 0.80 -29.81
C VAL A 248 24.86 1.47 -29.93
N ASP A 249 25.91 0.67 -29.94
CA ASP A 249 27.29 1.09 -30.17
C ASP A 249 27.58 1.22 -31.67
N LEU A 250 27.90 2.42 -32.14
CA LEU A 250 28.16 2.66 -33.56
C LEU A 250 29.55 2.19 -34.02
N THR A 251 30.49 1.90 -33.09
CA THR A 251 31.86 1.56 -33.46
C THR A 251 32.03 0.11 -33.89
N GLY A 252 31.15 -0.78 -33.42
CA GLY A 252 31.31 -2.22 -33.65
C GLY A 252 32.61 -2.82 -33.06
N ASP A 253 33.30 -2.06 -32.19
CA ASP A 253 34.61 -2.43 -31.64
C ASP A 253 34.60 -3.71 -30.80
N TRP A 254 33.47 -4.10 -30.28
CA TRP A 254 33.33 -5.30 -29.49
C TRP A 254 33.05 -6.50 -30.39
N GLU A 255 34.03 -7.36 -30.57
CA GLU A 255 33.95 -8.59 -31.38
C GLU A 255 33.66 -8.38 -32.88
N GLY A 256 33.82 -7.16 -33.43
CA GLY A 256 33.57 -6.85 -34.84
C GLY A 256 32.07 -6.94 -35.23
N ARG A 257 31.18 -6.64 -34.32
CA ARG A 257 29.71 -6.70 -34.54
C ARG A 257 29.19 -5.53 -35.35
N ASP A 258 28.14 -5.78 -36.14
CA ASP A 258 27.41 -4.74 -36.87
C ASP A 258 26.40 -4.04 -35.92
N PRO A 259 26.38 -2.68 -35.81
CA PRO A 259 25.40 -1.93 -35.05
C PRO A 259 23.93 -2.29 -35.41
N LEU A 260 23.64 -2.66 -36.65
CA LEU A 260 22.30 -3.10 -37.06
C LEU A 260 21.97 -4.49 -36.50
N GLU A 261 22.93 -5.40 -36.47
CA GLU A 261 22.74 -6.72 -35.86
C GLU A 261 22.51 -6.59 -34.35
N ASP A 262 23.29 -5.77 -33.65
CA ASP A 262 23.10 -5.50 -32.22
C ASP A 262 21.70 -4.93 -31.92
N TYR A 263 21.19 -4.04 -32.76
CA TYR A 263 19.84 -3.51 -32.64
C TYR A 263 18.77 -4.61 -32.77
N GLU A 264 18.89 -5.47 -33.80
CA GLU A 264 17.92 -6.56 -34.05
C GLU A 264 17.97 -7.65 -32.98
N VAL A 265 19.16 -8.02 -32.50
CA VAL A 265 19.31 -9.02 -31.42
C VAL A 265 18.54 -8.57 -30.18
N ILE A 266 18.74 -7.35 -29.71
CA ILE A 266 18.06 -6.84 -28.52
C ILE A 266 16.55 -6.75 -28.74
N LYS A 267 16.11 -6.31 -29.91
CA LYS A 267 14.69 -6.21 -30.27
C LYS A 267 14.03 -7.59 -30.21
N ASN A 268 14.70 -8.63 -30.77
CA ASN A 268 14.21 -9.99 -30.77
C ASN A 268 14.21 -10.61 -29.37
N GLU A 269 15.23 -10.38 -28.56
CA GLU A 269 15.29 -10.86 -27.17
C GLU A 269 14.14 -10.29 -26.33
N LEU A 270 13.83 -9.00 -26.47
CA LEU A 270 12.69 -8.39 -25.78
C LEU A 270 11.34 -8.99 -26.23
N ALA A 271 11.19 -9.31 -27.53
CA ALA A 271 9.99 -9.90 -28.06
C ALA A 271 9.82 -11.40 -27.67
N LEU A 272 10.92 -12.14 -27.58
CA LEU A 272 10.90 -13.55 -27.17
C LEU A 272 10.59 -13.74 -25.69
N TYR A 273 10.86 -12.73 -24.87
CA TYR A 273 10.62 -12.82 -23.43
C TYR A 273 9.16 -12.62 -23.05
N ALA A 274 8.54 -11.53 -23.50
CA ALA A 274 7.14 -11.23 -23.26
C ALA A 274 6.59 -10.25 -24.29
N ASP A 275 5.38 -10.53 -24.78
CA ASP A 275 4.64 -9.65 -25.69
C ASP A 275 4.46 -8.23 -25.13
N GLU A 276 4.30 -8.12 -23.81
CA GLU A 276 4.18 -6.84 -23.10
C GLU A 276 5.45 -5.98 -23.20
N LEU A 277 6.63 -6.59 -23.20
CA LEU A 277 7.91 -5.88 -23.36
C LEU A 277 8.13 -5.45 -24.80
N ALA A 278 7.70 -6.24 -25.75
CA ALA A 278 7.73 -5.86 -27.18
C ALA A 278 6.86 -4.64 -27.47
N ALA A 279 5.71 -4.53 -26.78
CA ALA A 279 4.76 -3.44 -26.94
C ALA A 279 5.12 -2.17 -26.14
N ARG A 280 6.14 -2.22 -25.28
CA ARG A 280 6.54 -1.09 -24.43
C ARG A 280 7.11 0.06 -25.23
N PRO A 281 6.82 1.33 -24.82
CA PRO A 281 7.45 2.51 -25.40
C PRO A 281 8.97 2.39 -25.38
N ARG A 282 9.59 2.67 -26.54
CA ARG A 282 11.03 2.53 -26.74
C ARG A 282 11.64 3.74 -27.41
N ILE A 283 12.78 4.17 -26.89
CA ILE A 283 13.69 5.18 -27.47
C ILE A 283 14.97 4.47 -27.90
N VAL A 284 15.43 4.72 -29.13
CA VAL A 284 16.69 4.16 -29.63
C VAL A 284 17.77 5.23 -29.62
N VAL A 285 18.95 4.87 -29.13
CA VAL A 285 20.08 5.74 -28.90
C VAL A 285 21.31 5.16 -29.61
N ALA A 286 21.88 5.95 -30.52
CA ALA A 286 23.16 5.68 -31.15
C ALA A 286 24.26 6.34 -30.31
N ASN A 287 25.10 5.53 -29.65
CA ASN A 287 26.19 6.01 -28.80
C ASN A 287 27.54 5.94 -29.50
N LYS A 288 28.51 6.65 -28.97
CA LYS A 288 29.91 6.78 -29.48
C LYS A 288 30.00 7.50 -30.83
N ILE A 289 29.14 8.49 -31.04
CA ILE A 289 29.23 9.34 -32.27
C ILE A 289 30.52 10.16 -32.37
N ASP A 290 31.33 10.18 -31.33
CA ASP A 290 32.65 10.83 -31.32
C ASP A 290 33.72 9.99 -32.02
N ALA A 291 33.46 8.71 -32.29
CA ALA A 291 34.38 7.86 -33.01
C ALA A 291 34.33 8.13 -34.53
N PRO A 292 35.48 8.13 -35.22
CA PRO A 292 35.51 8.37 -36.66
C PRO A 292 34.84 7.22 -37.44
N GLY A 293 34.17 7.55 -38.54
CA GLY A 293 33.56 6.56 -39.44
C GLY A 293 32.23 6.00 -39.03
N THR A 294 31.55 6.62 -38.03
CA THR A 294 30.23 6.15 -37.50
C THR A 294 29.04 6.74 -38.24
N GLU A 295 29.23 7.69 -39.16
CA GLU A 295 28.14 8.38 -39.85
C GLU A 295 27.26 7.44 -40.69
N GLU A 296 27.89 6.53 -41.46
CA GLU A 296 27.16 5.62 -42.36
C GLU A 296 26.32 4.61 -41.51
N ALA A 297 26.90 4.04 -40.47
CA ALA A 297 26.20 3.15 -39.54
C ALA A 297 25.04 3.88 -38.82
N CYS A 298 25.25 5.15 -38.47
CA CYS A 298 24.22 5.97 -37.83
C CYS A 298 23.02 6.24 -38.78
N GLU A 299 23.27 6.50 -40.05
CA GLU A 299 22.22 6.72 -41.05
C GLU A 299 21.44 5.43 -41.34
N ALA A 300 22.14 4.31 -41.48
CA ALA A 300 21.53 3.01 -41.67
C ALA A 300 20.63 2.64 -40.49
N LEU A 301 21.12 2.82 -39.26
CA LEU A 301 20.33 2.60 -38.05
C LEU A 301 19.10 3.54 -37.97
N ALA A 302 19.25 4.81 -38.33
CA ALA A 302 18.14 5.76 -38.36
C ALA A 302 17.03 5.34 -39.33
N ALA A 303 17.43 4.86 -40.51
CA ALA A 303 16.48 4.36 -41.52
C ALA A 303 15.75 3.13 -41.01
N ARG A 304 16.46 2.20 -40.34
CA ARG A 304 15.89 0.99 -39.75
C ARG A 304 14.90 1.30 -38.62
N VAL A 305 15.25 2.17 -37.67
CA VAL A 305 14.37 2.58 -36.57
C VAL A 305 13.09 3.22 -37.09
N ARG A 306 13.16 4.06 -38.11
CA ARG A 306 11.95 4.63 -38.75
C ARG A 306 11.07 3.57 -39.38
N ALA A 307 11.65 2.62 -40.10
CA ALA A 307 10.90 1.53 -40.72
C ALA A 307 10.18 0.67 -39.68
N ASP A 308 10.86 0.35 -38.59
CA ASP A 308 10.28 -0.40 -37.48
C ASP A 308 9.20 0.36 -36.72
N SER A 309 9.36 1.67 -36.55
CA SER A 309 8.32 2.53 -35.97
C SER A 309 7.04 2.51 -36.80
N ILE A 310 7.15 2.67 -38.14
CA ILE A 310 6.01 2.62 -39.06
C ILE A 310 5.35 1.22 -39.03
N ALA A 311 6.16 0.16 -39.03
CA ALA A 311 5.63 -1.21 -38.95
C ALA A 311 4.87 -1.47 -37.65
N ALA A 312 5.40 -0.99 -36.51
CA ALA A 312 4.75 -1.12 -35.21
C ALA A 312 3.45 -0.29 -35.10
N ALA A 313 3.31 0.80 -35.87
CA ALA A 313 2.08 1.58 -36.02
C ALA A 313 1.09 0.99 -37.03
N GLY A 314 1.27 -0.26 -37.46
CA GLY A 314 0.40 -0.91 -38.45
C GLY A 314 0.55 -0.34 -39.87
N GLY A 315 1.68 0.26 -40.21
CA GLY A 315 1.96 0.86 -41.52
C GLY A 315 1.43 2.29 -41.71
N ASN A 316 0.94 2.92 -40.64
CA ASN A 316 0.40 4.27 -40.70
C ASN A 316 1.29 5.25 -39.90
N GLU A 317 1.92 6.19 -40.60
CA GLU A 317 2.81 7.19 -39.99
C GLU A 317 2.10 8.18 -39.04
N PHE A 318 0.76 8.25 -39.11
CA PHE A 318 -0.06 9.15 -38.27
C PHE A 318 -0.58 8.46 -36.98
N VAL A 319 -0.29 7.17 -36.79
CA VAL A 319 -0.64 6.42 -35.58
C VAL A 319 0.55 6.41 -34.62
N GLU A 320 0.31 6.65 -33.34
CA GLU A 320 1.35 6.63 -32.32
C GLU A 320 1.98 5.24 -32.22
N SER A 321 3.29 5.17 -32.46
CA SER A 321 4.07 3.94 -32.38
C SER A 321 4.67 3.77 -30.99
N PRO A 322 4.79 2.55 -30.46
CA PRO A 322 5.57 2.30 -29.27
C PRO A 322 7.07 2.62 -29.47
N ILE A 323 7.56 2.62 -30.71
CA ILE A 323 8.95 2.95 -31.03
C ILE A 323 9.02 4.41 -31.46
N ASP A 324 9.82 5.24 -30.76
CA ASP A 324 10.09 6.62 -31.20
C ASP A 324 10.81 6.58 -32.54
N PRO A 325 10.28 7.20 -33.60
CA PRO A 325 10.89 7.19 -34.93
C PRO A 325 12.21 7.96 -34.99
N LYS A 326 12.52 8.74 -33.98
CA LYS A 326 13.75 9.54 -33.90
C LYS A 326 14.87 8.75 -33.28
N LEU A 327 15.99 8.63 -34.00
CA LEU A 327 17.26 8.14 -33.45
C LEU A 327 17.97 9.26 -32.70
N TYR A 328 18.28 9.02 -31.41
CA TYR A 328 19.04 9.97 -30.59
C TYR A 328 20.54 9.68 -30.70
N ARG A 329 21.28 10.65 -31.20
CA ARG A 329 22.74 10.56 -31.43
C ARG A 329 23.47 11.13 -30.21
N VAL A 330 24.24 10.32 -29.52
CA VAL A 330 24.94 10.73 -28.29
C VAL A 330 26.39 10.25 -28.22
N SER A 331 27.17 10.98 -27.45
CA SER A 331 28.45 10.51 -26.97
C SER A 331 28.46 10.53 -25.44
N ALA A 332 28.48 9.38 -24.81
CA ALA A 332 28.60 9.29 -23.35
C ALA A 332 29.97 9.81 -22.87
N LEU A 333 31.00 9.81 -23.73
CA LEU A 333 32.33 10.33 -23.44
C LEU A 333 32.35 11.86 -23.41
N THR A 334 31.95 12.50 -24.49
CA THR A 334 32.01 13.96 -24.64
C THR A 334 30.80 14.67 -24.01
N GLY A 335 29.66 14.00 -23.90
CA GLY A 335 28.39 14.57 -23.46
C GLY A 335 27.55 15.12 -24.59
N ALA A 336 28.00 15.05 -25.85
CA ALA A 336 27.25 15.52 -26.99
C ALA A 336 25.90 14.78 -27.10
N GLY A 337 24.81 15.50 -27.36
CA GLY A 337 23.46 14.93 -27.51
C GLY A 337 22.76 14.46 -26.23
N VAL A 338 23.46 14.34 -25.09
CA VAL A 338 22.91 13.81 -23.85
C VAL A 338 21.76 14.65 -23.29
N ASP A 339 21.83 15.97 -23.37
CA ASP A 339 20.75 16.84 -22.89
C ASP A 339 19.48 16.72 -23.74
N SER A 340 19.60 16.53 -25.04
CA SER A 340 18.46 16.25 -25.93
C SER A 340 17.81 14.91 -25.61
N LEU A 341 18.61 13.89 -25.31
CA LEU A 341 18.12 12.58 -24.88
C LEU A 341 17.42 12.67 -23.51
N LYS A 342 18.01 13.37 -22.53
CA LYS A 342 17.41 13.61 -21.22
C LYS A 342 16.03 14.26 -21.32
N ALA A 343 15.90 15.30 -22.17
CA ALA A 343 14.64 15.98 -22.39
C ALA A 343 13.57 15.04 -23.01
N ALA A 344 13.98 14.22 -23.97
CA ALA A 344 13.07 13.26 -24.60
C ALA A 344 12.58 12.18 -23.62
N ILE A 345 13.48 11.61 -22.82
CA ILE A 345 13.13 10.62 -21.77
C ILE A 345 12.19 11.26 -20.75
N ALA A 346 12.51 12.46 -20.24
CA ALA A 346 11.70 13.16 -19.25
C ALA A 346 10.26 13.41 -19.77
N THR A 347 10.14 13.90 -21.00
CA THR A 347 8.82 14.17 -21.63
C THR A 347 8.01 12.88 -21.81
N LYS A 348 8.64 11.80 -22.31
CA LYS A 348 7.93 10.53 -22.54
C LYS A 348 7.53 9.87 -21.22
N VAL A 349 8.41 9.86 -20.21
CA VAL A 349 8.12 9.34 -18.86
C VAL A 349 6.97 10.12 -18.23
N HIS A 350 6.96 11.44 -18.33
CA HIS A 350 5.87 12.27 -17.82
C HIS A 350 4.53 11.92 -18.47
N ALA A 351 4.49 11.83 -19.79
CA ALA A 351 3.27 11.45 -20.51
C ALA A 351 2.76 10.05 -20.11
N LEU A 352 3.68 9.08 -19.92
CA LEU A 352 3.33 7.73 -19.47
C LEU A 352 2.80 7.71 -18.04
N ARG A 353 3.35 8.53 -17.15
CA ARG A 353 2.85 8.70 -15.77
C ARG A 353 1.46 9.33 -15.75
N GLU A 354 1.19 10.31 -16.60
CA GLU A 354 -0.14 10.94 -16.71
C GLU A 354 -1.17 9.95 -17.24
N ALA A 355 -0.85 9.20 -18.29
CA ALA A 355 -1.75 8.17 -18.83
C ALA A 355 -2.06 7.08 -17.78
N ALA A 356 -1.06 6.65 -16.99
CA ALA A 356 -1.27 5.70 -15.90
C ALA A 356 -2.16 6.27 -14.77
N ARG A 357 -2.03 7.58 -14.46
CA ARG A 357 -2.92 8.27 -13.50
C ARG A 357 -4.37 8.31 -13.97
N GLU A 358 -4.59 8.61 -15.23
CA GLU A 358 -5.94 8.65 -15.81
C GLU A 358 -6.60 7.26 -15.79
N GLN A 359 -5.85 6.20 -16.09
CA GLN A 359 -6.34 4.83 -15.99
C GLN A 359 -6.67 4.44 -14.54
N ALA A 360 -5.78 4.72 -13.60
CA ALA A 360 -6.01 4.45 -12.18
C ALA A 360 -7.22 5.22 -11.64
N ALA A 361 -7.43 6.47 -12.06
CA ALA A 361 -8.60 7.27 -11.67
C ALA A 361 -9.92 6.68 -12.22
N SER A 362 -9.90 6.06 -13.41
CA SER A 362 -11.07 5.37 -13.95
C SER A 362 -11.37 4.05 -13.21
N ASP A 363 -10.33 3.34 -12.77
CA ASP A 363 -10.47 2.08 -12.02
C ASP A 363 -10.94 2.31 -10.57
N MET A 364 -10.57 3.44 -9.94
CA MET A 364 -11.05 3.82 -8.60
C MET A 364 -12.58 4.02 -8.54
N GLN A 365 -13.25 4.27 -9.64
CA GLN A 365 -14.71 4.39 -9.67
C GLN A 365 -15.43 3.07 -9.35
N TYR A 366 -14.73 1.93 -9.43
CA TYR A 366 -15.25 0.60 -9.08
C TYR A 366 -15.02 0.21 -7.61
N ASP A 367 -14.09 0.82 -6.89
CA ASP A 367 -13.75 0.45 -5.51
C ASP A 367 -14.78 0.92 -4.47
N HIS A 368 -15.56 1.97 -4.74
CA HIS A 368 -16.65 2.40 -3.85
C HIS A 368 -17.73 1.32 -3.60
N VAL A 369 -17.87 0.35 -4.49
CA VAL A 369 -18.80 -0.79 -4.31
C VAL A 369 -18.29 -1.77 -3.25
N TRP A 370 -16.97 -1.87 -3.05
CA TRP A 370 -16.34 -2.76 -2.07
C TRP A 370 -16.45 -2.21 -0.65
N GLU A 371 -16.34 -0.90 -0.43
CA GLU A 371 -16.50 -0.28 0.88
C GLU A 371 -17.92 -0.49 1.43
N LEU A 372 -18.94 -0.29 0.61
CA LEU A 372 -20.34 -0.56 1.01
C LEU A 372 -20.58 -2.04 1.36
N ARG A 373 -19.91 -2.97 0.68
CA ARG A 373 -19.98 -4.40 1.03
C ARG A 373 -19.21 -4.73 2.30
N ARG A 374 -18.13 -4.01 2.60
CA ARG A 374 -17.37 -4.16 3.83
C ARG A 374 -18.15 -3.67 5.04
N GLU A 375 -18.79 -2.50 4.97
CA GLU A 375 -19.71 -1.99 6.02
C GLU A 375 -20.89 -2.92 6.28
N ALA A 376 -21.44 -3.55 5.22
CA ALA A 376 -22.49 -4.53 5.37
C ALA A 376 -22.01 -5.84 6.03
N ARG A 377 -20.74 -6.21 5.87
CA ARG A 377 -20.10 -7.36 6.52
C ARG A 377 -19.79 -7.07 7.99
N GLU A 378 -19.42 -5.83 8.33
CA GLU A 378 -19.17 -5.40 9.72
C GLU A 378 -20.39 -5.50 10.64
N LYS A 379 -21.60 -5.61 10.09
CA LYS A 379 -22.85 -5.79 10.84
C LYS A 379 -23.21 -7.25 11.15
N ARG A 380 -22.42 -8.20 10.66
CA ARG A 380 -22.65 -9.62 10.92
C ARG A 380 -21.71 -10.13 12.00
N PHE A 381 -22.19 -11.07 12.78
CA PHE A 381 -21.37 -11.91 13.65
C PHE A 381 -21.37 -13.32 13.06
N ASP A 382 -20.30 -14.04 13.26
CA ASP A 382 -20.15 -15.43 12.88
C ASP A 382 -20.07 -16.30 14.14
N ILE A 383 -20.65 -17.50 14.07
CA ILE A 383 -20.63 -18.47 15.18
C ILE A 383 -19.93 -19.73 14.69
N ILE A 384 -18.89 -20.16 15.40
CA ILE A 384 -18.09 -21.33 15.09
C ILE A 384 -18.11 -22.25 16.30
N SER A 385 -18.39 -23.55 16.09
CA SER A 385 -18.20 -24.55 17.14
C SER A 385 -16.73 -24.93 17.29
N GLU A 386 -16.17 -24.79 18.48
CA GLU A 386 -14.79 -25.19 18.81
C GLU A 386 -14.71 -26.61 19.38
N GLY A 387 -15.85 -27.24 19.64
CA GLY A 387 -15.95 -28.58 20.19
C GLY A 387 -17.28 -28.80 20.94
N PRO A 388 -17.47 -29.95 21.57
CA PRO A 388 -18.67 -30.23 22.34
C PRO A 388 -18.84 -29.22 23.49
N GLY A 389 -19.89 -28.39 23.42
CA GLY A 389 -20.21 -27.40 24.45
C GLY A 389 -19.33 -26.15 24.44
N ALA A 390 -18.57 -25.89 23.36
CA ALA A 390 -17.74 -24.69 23.22
C ALA A 390 -18.01 -23.98 21.88
N TRP A 391 -18.29 -22.69 21.96
CA TRP A 391 -18.68 -21.85 20.85
C TRP A 391 -17.82 -20.59 20.79
N ARG A 392 -17.41 -20.21 19.60
CA ARG A 392 -16.76 -18.91 19.37
C ARG A 392 -17.71 -18.00 18.58
N VAL A 393 -17.90 -16.79 19.10
CA VAL A 393 -18.63 -15.72 18.40
C VAL A 393 -17.61 -14.64 18.03
N SER A 394 -17.55 -14.31 16.74
CA SER A 394 -16.70 -13.26 16.19
C SER A 394 -17.51 -12.24 15.41
N GLY A 395 -17.04 -11.01 15.35
CA GLY A 395 -17.66 -9.92 14.61
C GLY A 395 -17.44 -8.57 15.26
N VAL A 396 -17.11 -7.56 14.46
CA VAL A 396 -16.66 -6.25 14.93
C VAL A 396 -17.58 -5.61 15.97
N GLN A 397 -18.91 -5.72 15.79
CA GLN A 397 -19.86 -5.13 16.75
C GLN A 397 -19.94 -5.88 18.07
N VAL A 398 -19.91 -7.22 18.02
CA VAL A 398 -19.96 -8.06 19.22
C VAL A 398 -18.67 -7.92 20.01
N GLU A 399 -17.55 -7.99 19.34
CA GLU A 399 -16.21 -7.83 19.94
C GLU A 399 -16.05 -6.45 20.57
N ARG A 400 -16.46 -5.40 19.88
CA ARG A 400 -16.47 -4.03 20.42
C ARG A 400 -17.31 -3.90 21.68
N MET A 401 -18.51 -4.50 21.70
CA MET A 401 -19.35 -4.48 22.90
C MET A 401 -18.67 -5.12 24.09
N VAL A 402 -18.02 -6.27 23.90
CA VAL A 402 -17.29 -6.97 24.97
C VAL A 402 -16.17 -6.11 25.52
N VAL A 403 -15.36 -5.50 24.65
CA VAL A 403 -14.21 -4.70 25.04
C VAL A 403 -14.59 -3.37 25.69
N GLN A 404 -15.73 -2.79 25.29
CA GLN A 404 -16.23 -1.52 25.85
C GLN A 404 -17.04 -1.71 27.15
N THR A 405 -17.33 -2.94 27.58
CA THR A 405 -18.08 -3.21 28.78
C THR A 405 -17.14 -3.22 29.99
N ASP A 406 -17.52 -2.50 31.03
CA ASP A 406 -16.88 -2.60 32.34
C ASP A 406 -17.46 -3.82 33.09
N TRP A 407 -16.69 -4.91 33.10
CA TRP A 407 -17.11 -6.20 33.68
C TRP A 407 -17.18 -6.20 35.22
N GLU A 408 -16.62 -5.18 35.88
CA GLU A 408 -16.74 -5.00 37.34
C GLU A 408 -18.06 -4.29 37.72
N ASN A 409 -18.77 -3.72 36.74
CA ASN A 409 -19.99 -2.98 36.97
C ASN A 409 -21.23 -3.80 36.57
N GLU A 410 -22.04 -4.21 37.55
CA GLU A 410 -23.25 -5.03 37.34
C GLU A 410 -24.24 -4.42 36.35
N GLU A 411 -24.42 -3.07 36.36
CA GLU A 411 -25.33 -2.40 35.44
C GLU A 411 -24.81 -2.41 33.99
N ALA A 412 -23.49 -2.31 33.81
CA ALA A 412 -22.85 -2.41 32.50
C ALA A 412 -22.99 -3.83 31.93
N VAL A 413 -22.81 -4.86 32.78
CA VAL A 413 -22.97 -6.26 32.41
C VAL A 413 -24.44 -6.55 32.02
N ALA A 414 -25.41 -6.09 32.81
CA ALA A 414 -26.82 -6.24 32.47
C ALA A 414 -27.19 -5.54 31.15
N PHE A 415 -26.61 -4.36 30.90
CA PHE A 415 -26.80 -3.66 29.64
C PHE A 415 -26.17 -4.42 28.45
N PHE A 416 -24.98 -5.01 28.64
CA PHE A 416 -24.33 -5.86 27.64
C PHE A 416 -25.23 -7.04 27.28
N GLN A 417 -25.74 -7.80 28.29
CA GLN A 417 -26.60 -8.96 28.08
C GLN A 417 -27.86 -8.59 27.30
N HIS A 418 -28.53 -7.48 27.67
CA HIS A 418 -29.71 -7.00 26.97
C HIS A 418 -29.41 -6.67 25.48
N ARG A 419 -28.30 -6.00 25.23
CA ARG A 419 -27.87 -5.62 23.86
C ARG A 419 -27.47 -6.84 23.03
N PHE A 420 -26.79 -7.82 23.65
CA PHE A 420 -26.38 -9.07 23.05
C PHE A 420 -27.62 -9.88 22.60
N LYS A 421 -28.64 -10.00 23.48
CA LYS A 421 -29.90 -10.61 23.16
C LYS A 421 -30.63 -9.90 22.02
N ARG A 422 -30.67 -8.56 22.04
CA ARG A 422 -31.32 -7.75 20.98
C ARG A 422 -30.63 -7.89 19.62
N MET A 423 -29.33 -8.14 19.57
CA MET A 423 -28.62 -8.45 18.33
C MET A 423 -28.96 -9.83 17.77
N GLY A 424 -29.62 -10.67 18.53
CA GLY A 424 -30.03 -12.01 18.13
C GLY A 424 -28.90 -13.06 18.21
N VAL A 425 -27.82 -12.77 18.93
CA VAL A 425 -26.70 -13.67 19.07
C VAL A 425 -27.11 -14.94 19.83
N ASP A 426 -27.90 -14.78 20.92
CA ASP A 426 -28.44 -15.92 21.69
C ASP A 426 -29.29 -16.83 20.82
N THR A 427 -30.18 -16.25 20.01
CA THR A 427 -31.04 -17.01 19.09
C THR A 427 -30.22 -17.72 18.01
N ALA A 428 -29.14 -17.13 17.57
CA ALA A 428 -28.27 -17.71 16.57
C ALA A 428 -27.42 -18.85 17.17
N LEU A 429 -26.94 -18.73 18.40
CA LEU A 429 -26.25 -19.77 19.15
C LEU A 429 -27.18 -20.97 19.37
N GLU A 430 -28.43 -20.74 19.80
CA GLU A 430 -29.42 -21.80 19.98
C GLU A 430 -29.71 -22.54 18.67
N LYS A 431 -29.86 -21.81 17.55
CA LYS A 431 -30.01 -22.42 16.21
C LYS A 431 -28.76 -23.19 15.74
N ALA A 432 -27.57 -22.79 16.17
CA ALA A 432 -26.33 -23.51 15.90
C ALA A 432 -26.19 -24.78 16.75
N GLY A 433 -27.02 -24.94 17.82
CA GLY A 433 -27.06 -26.13 18.69
C GLY A 433 -26.46 -25.93 20.08
N ALA A 434 -26.20 -24.69 20.49
CA ALA A 434 -25.74 -24.38 21.85
C ALA A 434 -26.83 -24.74 22.87
N ARG A 435 -26.40 -25.21 24.04
CA ARG A 435 -27.25 -25.61 25.18
C ARG A 435 -26.87 -24.81 26.42
N ASP A 436 -27.79 -24.77 27.41
CA ASP A 436 -27.52 -24.12 28.67
C ASP A 436 -26.25 -24.69 29.34
N GLY A 437 -25.39 -23.77 29.73
CA GLY A 437 -24.10 -24.08 30.33
C GLY A 437 -22.95 -24.24 29.34
N ASP A 438 -23.20 -24.22 28.04
CA ASP A 438 -22.15 -24.21 27.03
C ASP A 438 -21.25 -22.96 27.17
N GLU A 439 -19.98 -23.12 26.91
CA GLU A 439 -19.02 -22.02 26.94
C GLU A 439 -19.08 -21.22 25.62
N VAL A 440 -19.33 -19.91 25.72
CA VAL A 440 -19.27 -18.96 24.58
C VAL A 440 -18.06 -18.06 24.74
N ARG A 441 -17.17 -18.07 23.76
CA ARG A 441 -15.95 -17.26 23.72
C ARG A 441 -16.09 -16.12 22.73
N ILE A 442 -15.74 -14.91 23.18
CA ILE A 442 -15.66 -13.70 22.34
C ILE A 442 -14.34 -13.02 22.66
N LEU A 443 -13.41 -13.00 21.73
CA LEU A 443 -12.03 -12.60 21.98
C LEU A 443 -11.42 -13.45 23.12
N GLY A 444 -10.86 -12.82 24.16
CA GLY A 444 -10.33 -13.48 25.36
C GLY A 444 -11.33 -13.70 26.49
N PHE A 445 -12.63 -13.41 26.29
CA PHE A 445 -13.66 -13.52 27.30
C PHE A 445 -14.49 -14.79 27.10
N SER A 446 -14.82 -15.47 28.20
CA SER A 446 -15.67 -16.66 28.24
C SER A 446 -16.92 -16.40 29.06
N PHE A 447 -18.07 -16.83 28.53
CA PHE A 447 -19.39 -16.72 29.18
C PHE A 447 -20.08 -18.07 29.15
N ALA A 448 -20.90 -18.36 30.16
CA ALA A 448 -21.83 -19.50 30.10
C ALA A 448 -23.06 -19.06 29.27
N PHE A 449 -23.44 -19.87 28.30
CA PHE A 449 -24.67 -19.65 27.52
C PHE A 449 -25.90 -19.98 28.36
N GLU A 450 -26.87 -19.07 28.39
CA GLU A 450 -28.20 -19.27 28.96
C GLU A 450 -29.22 -19.18 27.83
N SER A 451 -29.96 -20.27 27.61
CA SER A 451 -30.98 -20.34 26.57
C SER A 451 -32.14 -19.37 26.88
N PRO A 452 -32.58 -18.57 25.91
CA PRO A 452 -33.75 -17.70 26.07
C PRO A 452 -35.05 -18.46 26.37
N THR A 453 -35.07 -19.79 26.17
CA THR A 453 -36.24 -20.67 26.43
C THR A 453 -36.26 -21.23 27.86
N ALA A 454 -35.15 -21.20 28.60
CA ALA A 454 -35.09 -21.63 30.00
C ALA A 454 -35.50 -20.48 30.94
N GLY A 455 -36.80 -20.14 30.98
CA GLY A 455 -37.49 -19.48 32.05
C GLY A 455 -36.78 -18.42 32.90
N ALA A 456 -36.18 -17.43 32.31
CA ALA A 456 -35.85 -16.19 32.99
C ALA A 456 -37.12 -15.37 33.10
N VAL A 457 -37.59 -15.15 34.31
CA VAL A 457 -38.64 -14.18 34.62
C VAL A 457 -38.25 -12.85 33.98
N ASP A 458 -38.98 -12.45 32.96
CA ASP A 458 -38.83 -11.21 32.22
C ASP A 458 -39.02 -10.00 33.16
N VAL A 459 -37.93 -9.59 33.83
CA VAL A 459 -37.91 -8.32 34.55
C VAL A 459 -37.89 -7.13 33.58
N TYR A 460 -37.86 -7.40 32.27
CA TYR A 460 -37.66 -6.38 31.22
C TYR A 460 -38.71 -6.40 30.10
N GLN A 461 -39.86 -7.10 30.26
CA GLN A 461 -40.89 -7.16 29.24
C GLN A 461 -41.70 -5.85 29.02
N GLU A 462 -41.38 -4.77 29.74
CA GLU A 462 -42.09 -3.47 29.61
C GLU A 462 -41.21 -2.35 29.00
N LEU A 463 -40.27 -2.67 28.13
CA LEU A 463 -39.40 -1.66 27.49
C LEU A 463 -39.59 -1.59 25.97
N ASP A 464 -40.76 -1.90 25.45
CA ASP A 464 -41.21 -1.47 24.14
C ASP A 464 -41.81 -0.07 24.26
N ILE A 465 -41.00 0.96 23.98
CA ILE A 465 -41.37 2.17 23.19
C ILE A 465 -40.05 2.90 22.83
#